data_322268eddca3d4cee491633d6227fe83
#
_entry.id   322268eddca3d4cee491633d6227fe83
#
_cell.length_a   1.000
_cell.length_b   1.000
_cell.length_c   1.000
_cell.angle_alpha   90.00
_cell.angle_beta   90.00
_cell.angle_gamma   90.00
#
_symmetry.space_group_name_H-M   'P 1'
#
loop_
_entity.id
_entity.type
_entity.pdbx_description
1 polymer ?
#
loop_
_entity_poly.entity_id
_entity_poly.type
_entity_poly.pdbx_seq_one_letter_code
_entity_poly.pdbx_strand_id
1 'polypeptide(L)'
;MLNGGNMILMMSPNEAKLDYLNFEKIMHGYGISMDYNKVFETDENNHPPDQKYFIISDILETELTSALVETGSPMIAFMPDSRSFYPALVNNEKLKVESLIKTKSTATSEIFGGTHLDAKIPQGNLDLAMYAEDESRKNSKLMVLGSADMLTDEILASLTGDWQTSEMPMTINLFFVTVSWMDLTDTNIMLSNKMTQVDYISIPNKKTGDFLLVIMISVPILISAVGVIVWLRRRNS
;
A
#
# COMPACT_ATOMS: atom_id res chain seq x y z
N MET A 1 -20.19 0.23 17.59
CA MET A 1 -20.00 1.64 17.27
C MET A 1 -21.09 2.58 17.81
N LEU A 2 -22.33 2.16 18.06
CA LEU A 2 -23.38 3.04 18.64
C LEU A 2 -23.00 3.60 20.04
N ASN A 3 -22.15 2.93 20.77
CA ASN A 3 -21.70 3.34 22.12
C ASN A 3 -20.28 3.93 22.15
N GLY A 4 -19.77 4.36 21.02
CA GLY A 4 -18.37 4.71 20.82
C GLY A 4 -17.59 3.49 20.31
N GLY A 5 -16.33 3.71 19.98
CA GLY A 5 -15.42 2.72 19.43
C GLY A 5 -14.97 3.06 18.01
N ASN A 6 -13.79 2.60 17.66
CA ASN A 6 -13.11 2.95 16.42
C ASN A 6 -12.97 1.71 15.53
N MET A 7 -12.97 1.90 14.21
CA MET A 7 -12.90 0.82 13.24
C MET A 7 -12.08 1.22 12.02
N ILE A 8 -11.23 0.31 11.56
CA ILE A 8 -10.60 0.38 10.24
C ILE A 8 -11.21 -0.71 9.38
N LEU A 9 -11.73 -0.35 8.22
CA LEU A 9 -12.23 -1.27 7.20
C LEU A 9 -11.30 -1.23 6.00
N MET A 10 -10.75 -2.37 5.64
CA MET A 10 -9.96 -2.55 4.43
C MET A 10 -10.79 -3.38 3.44
N MET A 11 -11.18 -2.77 2.33
CA MET A 11 -12.21 -3.28 1.44
C MET A 11 -11.70 -3.42 0.00
N SER A 12 -10.78 -4.37 -0.24
CA SER A 12 -10.31 -4.66 -1.61
C SER A 12 -11.45 -5.09 -2.55
N PRO A 13 -11.36 -4.81 -3.86
CA PRO A 13 -12.26 -5.37 -4.85
C PRO A 13 -12.30 -6.90 -4.78
N ASN A 14 -13.47 -7.49 -4.98
CA ASN A 14 -13.65 -8.94 -4.99
C ASN A 14 -14.52 -9.33 -6.19
N GLU A 15 -14.12 -10.39 -6.92
CA GLU A 15 -14.85 -10.89 -8.09
C GLU A 15 -16.21 -11.50 -7.74
N ALA A 16 -16.40 -11.86 -6.47
CA ALA A 16 -17.67 -12.43 -6.03
C ALA A 16 -18.80 -11.40 -6.22
N LYS A 17 -19.89 -11.85 -6.81
CA LYS A 17 -21.13 -11.05 -6.95
C LYS A 17 -21.88 -10.99 -5.62
N LEU A 18 -21.23 -10.44 -4.61
CA LEU A 18 -21.77 -10.31 -3.26
C LEU A 18 -21.82 -8.83 -2.89
N ASP A 19 -22.95 -8.42 -2.33
CA ASP A 19 -23.11 -7.10 -1.72
C ASP A 19 -22.70 -7.15 -0.26
N TYR A 20 -21.95 -6.14 0.18
CA TYR A 20 -21.46 -6.03 1.55
C TYR A 20 -22.43 -5.22 2.44
N LEU A 21 -23.73 -5.55 2.39
CA LEU A 21 -24.84 -4.78 2.99
C LEU A 21 -24.61 -4.36 4.45
N ASN A 22 -23.96 -5.19 5.26
CA ASN A 22 -23.72 -4.86 6.66
C ASN A 22 -22.60 -3.82 6.82
N PHE A 23 -21.54 -3.94 6.01
CA PHE A 23 -20.45 -2.95 6.01
C PHE A 23 -20.91 -1.64 5.38
N GLU A 24 -21.71 -1.70 4.31
CA GLU A 24 -22.32 -0.52 3.70
C GLU A 24 -23.19 0.26 4.71
N LYS A 25 -24.01 -0.43 5.51
CA LYS A 25 -24.80 0.21 6.56
C LYS A 25 -23.94 0.92 7.59
N ILE A 26 -22.80 0.32 7.96
CA ILE A 26 -21.87 0.94 8.89
C ILE A 26 -21.27 2.19 8.24
N MET A 27 -20.70 2.05 7.04
CA MET A 27 -20.07 3.16 6.32
C MET A 27 -21.06 4.29 6.04
N HIS A 28 -22.26 3.97 5.55
CA HIS A 28 -23.30 4.95 5.30
C HIS A 28 -23.70 5.70 6.56
N GLY A 29 -23.76 5.02 7.72
CA GLY A 29 -24.01 5.66 9.01
C GLY A 29 -22.91 6.64 9.45
N TYR A 30 -21.73 6.60 8.79
CA TYR A 30 -20.62 7.53 8.93
C TYR A 30 -20.43 8.42 7.69
N GLY A 31 -21.42 8.53 6.83
CA GLY A 31 -21.38 9.42 5.67
C GLY A 31 -20.43 8.96 4.56
N ILE A 32 -20.11 7.67 4.50
CA ILE A 32 -19.24 7.10 3.45
C ILE A 32 -20.01 6.01 2.71
N SER A 33 -19.93 6.02 1.39
CA SER A 33 -20.40 4.96 0.51
C SER A 33 -19.25 4.38 -0.30
N MET A 34 -19.36 3.14 -0.72
CA MET A 34 -18.35 2.49 -1.55
C MET A 34 -18.88 2.17 -2.95
N ASP A 35 -17.98 2.13 -3.90
CA ASP A 35 -18.24 1.65 -5.26
C ASP A 35 -17.92 0.16 -5.38
N TYR A 36 -18.69 -0.55 -6.21
CA TYR A 36 -18.37 -1.91 -6.65
C TYR A 36 -17.54 -1.87 -7.93
N ASN A 37 -16.32 -1.39 -7.77
CA ASN A 37 -15.39 -1.19 -8.87
C ASN A 37 -13.98 -1.67 -8.51
N LYS A 38 -13.14 -1.74 -9.54
CA LYS A 38 -11.69 -1.86 -9.43
C LYS A 38 -11.08 -0.69 -10.16
N VAL A 39 -10.32 0.11 -9.42
CA VAL A 39 -9.68 1.32 -9.94
C VAL A 39 -8.37 0.94 -10.63
N PHE A 40 -8.05 1.64 -11.72
CA PHE A 40 -6.78 1.51 -12.41
C PHE A 40 -6.30 2.86 -12.97
N GLU A 41 -5.01 2.95 -13.17
CA GLU A 41 -4.37 4.14 -13.71
C GLU A 41 -4.11 3.96 -15.20
N THR A 42 -4.25 5.05 -15.97
CA THR A 42 -4.00 5.07 -17.42
C THR A 42 -2.71 5.78 -17.80
N ASP A 43 -2.14 6.57 -16.90
CA ASP A 43 -0.86 7.25 -17.08
C ASP A 43 0.27 6.37 -16.53
N GLU A 44 1.21 5.97 -17.41
CA GLU A 44 2.36 5.13 -17.08
C GLU A 44 3.29 5.72 -16.02
N ASN A 45 3.19 7.01 -15.72
CA ASN A 45 3.96 7.65 -14.65
C ASN A 45 3.36 7.41 -13.26
N ASN A 46 2.11 6.98 -13.18
CA ASN A 46 1.37 6.82 -11.93
C ASN A 46 1.12 5.34 -11.57
N HIS A 47 1.79 4.42 -12.22
CA HIS A 47 1.78 2.99 -11.89
C HIS A 47 3.08 2.31 -12.35
N PRO A 48 3.50 1.18 -11.75
CA PRO A 48 4.63 0.40 -12.25
C PRO A 48 4.36 -0.16 -13.66
N PRO A 49 5.41 -0.42 -14.47
CA PRO A 49 5.27 -1.05 -15.78
C PRO A 49 4.41 -2.32 -15.71
N ASP A 50 3.46 -2.43 -16.63
CA ASP A 50 2.53 -3.57 -16.76
C ASP A 50 1.61 -3.83 -15.55
N GLN A 51 1.52 -2.89 -14.57
CA GLN A 51 0.73 -3.04 -13.34
C GLN A 51 -0.27 -1.89 -13.15
N LYS A 52 -1.16 -1.66 -14.12
CA LYS A 52 -2.13 -0.55 -14.08
C LYS A 52 -3.02 -0.49 -12.82
N TYR A 53 -3.22 -1.61 -12.13
CA TYR A 53 -4.00 -1.70 -10.88
C TYR A 53 -3.17 -1.40 -9.63
N PHE A 54 -1.87 -1.17 -9.76
CA PHE A 54 -1.00 -0.71 -8.69
C PHE A 54 -0.86 0.81 -8.78
N ILE A 55 -1.69 1.53 -8.06
CA ILE A 55 -1.87 2.98 -8.25
C ILE A 55 -0.97 3.75 -7.30
N ILE A 56 -0.27 4.76 -7.83
CA ILE A 56 0.43 5.77 -7.04
C ILE A 56 -0.53 6.94 -6.83
N SER A 57 -0.97 7.11 -5.59
CA SER A 57 -2.01 8.05 -5.21
C SER A 57 -1.48 9.14 -4.28
N ASP A 58 -2.15 10.29 -4.26
CA ASP A 58 -1.82 11.37 -3.34
C ASP A 58 -2.47 11.15 -1.97
N ILE A 59 -1.68 11.33 -0.91
CA ILE A 59 -2.19 11.51 0.45
C ILE A 59 -2.55 12.98 0.61
N LEU A 60 -3.79 13.25 0.97
CA LEU A 60 -4.26 14.63 1.15
C LEU A 60 -3.80 15.18 2.50
N GLU A 61 -3.51 16.48 2.51
CA GLU A 61 -3.24 17.21 3.73
C GLU A 61 -4.56 17.44 4.49
N THR A 62 -4.66 16.83 5.66
CA THR A 62 -5.80 16.90 6.57
C THR A 62 -5.29 17.07 8.00
N GLU A 63 -6.19 17.26 8.95
CA GLU A 63 -5.81 17.28 10.36
C GLU A 63 -5.10 15.98 10.78
N LEU A 64 -5.58 14.84 10.27
CA LEU A 64 -5.00 13.52 10.55
C LEU A 64 -3.58 13.38 9.98
N THR A 65 -3.31 13.91 8.79
CA THR A 65 -2.03 13.74 8.08
C THR A 65 -1.02 14.86 8.33
N SER A 66 -1.37 15.88 9.10
CA SER A 66 -0.51 17.03 9.37
C SER A 66 0.89 16.65 9.87
N ALA A 67 0.98 15.65 10.76
CA ALA A 67 2.25 15.15 11.25
C ALA A 67 3.13 14.50 10.16
N LEU A 68 2.54 13.97 9.08
CA LEU A 68 3.28 13.41 7.95
C LEU A 68 3.86 14.52 7.06
N VAL A 69 3.11 15.61 6.87
CA VAL A 69 3.55 16.77 6.10
C VAL A 69 4.83 17.38 6.69
N GLU A 70 4.93 17.44 8.02
CA GLU A 70 6.09 17.97 8.72
C GLU A 70 7.38 17.18 8.45
N THR A 71 7.29 15.94 7.98
CA THR A 71 8.48 15.13 7.64
C THR A 71 9.19 15.59 6.39
N GLY A 72 8.54 16.41 5.55
CA GLY A 72 9.05 16.86 4.25
C GLY A 72 9.17 15.75 3.20
N SER A 73 8.63 14.56 3.48
CA SER A 73 8.59 13.44 2.53
C SER A 73 7.41 13.58 1.59
N PRO A 74 7.48 13.01 0.36
CA PRO A 74 6.37 13.03 -0.55
C PRO A 74 5.13 12.38 0.02
N MET A 75 4.01 13.07 -0.10
CA MET A 75 2.71 12.64 0.38
C MET A 75 2.06 11.70 -0.64
N ILE A 76 2.67 10.54 -0.86
CA ILE A 76 2.19 9.51 -1.79
C ILE A 76 1.92 8.19 -1.08
N ALA A 77 0.89 7.48 -1.54
CA ALA A 77 0.55 6.13 -1.10
C ALA A 77 0.50 5.18 -2.28
N PHE A 78 0.90 3.94 -2.05
CA PHE A 78 0.71 2.85 -2.99
C PHE A 78 -0.57 2.10 -2.66
N MET A 79 -1.44 2.03 -3.65
CA MET A 79 -2.79 1.48 -3.52
C MET A 79 -3.00 0.37 -4.55
N PRO A 80 -2.46 -0.85 -4.30
CA PRO A 80 -2.69 -1.98 -5.19
C PRO A 80 -4.15 -2.45 -5.09
N ASP A 81 -4.70 -2.90 -6.21
CA ASP A 81 -6.03 -3.52 -6.28
C ASP A 81 -7.09 -2.82 -5.43
N SER A 82 -7.34 -1.55 -5.73
CA SER A 82 -8.19 -0.68 -4.90
C SER A 82 -9.57 -0.49 -5.49
N ARG A 83 -10.55 -0.25 -4.60
CA ARG A 83 -11.85 0.32 -4.94
C ARG A 83 -11.95 1.77 -4.50
N SER A 84 -12.94 2.48 -5.04
CA SER A 84 -13.22 3.85 -4.64
C SER A 84 -14.38 3.94 -3.65
N PHE A 85 -14.39 5.08 -2.97
CA PHE A 85 -15.44 5.52 -2.06
C PHE A 85 -15.94 6.90 -2.48
N TYR A 86 -17.06 7.30 -1.90
CA TYR A 86 -17.62 8.66 -2.09
C TYR A 86 -18.42 9.09 -0.86
N PRO A 87 -18.54 10.40 -0.61
CA PRO A 87 -19.34 10.91 0.50
C PRO A 87 -20.82 10.56 0.31
N ALA A 88 -21.43 10.00 1.35
CA ALA A 88 -22.87 9.76 1.43
C ALA A 88 -23.57 10.92 2.11
N LEU A 89 -24.78 11.26 1.66
CA LEU A 89 -25.59 12.28 2.30
C LEU A 89 -26.18 11.75 3.61
N VAL A 90 -25.69 12.28 4.72
CA VAL A 90 -26.21 11.98 6.05
C VAL A 90 -26.57 13.28 6.77
N ASN A 91 -27.75 13.32 7.35
CA ASN A 91 -28.19 14.48 8.12
C ASN A 91 -27.67 14.40 9.57
N ASN A 92 -26.38 14.66 9.75
CA ASN A 92 -25.72 14.72 11.06
C ASN A 92 -24.65 15.81 11.05
N GLU A 93 -24.95 16.95 11.66
CA GLU A 93 -24.04 18.11 11.71
C GLU A 93 -22.77 17.86 12.54
N LYS A 94 -22.75 16.81 13.35
CA LYS A 94 -21.60 16.42 14.18
C LYS A 94 -20.72 15.34 13.54
N LEU A 95 -21.00 15.03 12.30
CA LEU A 95 -20.24 14.06 11.52
C LEU A 95 -19.27 14.79 10.59
N LYS A 96 -17.98 14.60 10.83
CA LYS A 96 -16.91 15.06 9.95
C LYS A 96 -16.50 13.91 9.04
N VAL A 97 -16.49 14.13 7.73
CA VAL A 97 -16.09 13.14 6.72
C VAL A 97 -15.09 13.80 5.78
N GLU A 98 -13.92 13.17 5.61
CA GLU A 98 -12.87 13.71 4.75
C GLU A 98 -12.22 12.60 3.91
N SER A 99 -11.78 12.98 2.71
CA SER A 99 -10.94 12.15 1.85
C SER A 99 -9.51 12.13 2.38
N LEU A 100 -8.86 10.97 2.32
CA LEU A 100 -7.50 10.79 2.83
C LEU A 100 -6.50 10.44 1.74
N ILE A 101 -6.87 9.53 0.83
CA ILE A 101 -6.06 9.15 -0.33
C ILE A 101 -6.91 9.33 -1.58
N LYS A 102 -6.33 9.99 -2.58
CA LYS A 102 -7.01 10.28 -3.83
C LYS A 102 -6.12 9.94 -5.03
N THR A 103 -6.74 9.38 -6.07
CA THR A 103 -6.03 9.11 -7.33
C THR A 103 -5.72 10.40 -8.08
N LYS A 104 -4.87 10.31 -9.07
CA LYS A 104 -4.70 11.35 -10.09
C LYS A 104 -5.93 11.45 -11.00
N SER A 105 -6.02 12.53 -11.77
CA SER A 105 -7.13 12.78 -12.69
C SER A 105 -7.18 11.78 -13.88
N THR A 106 -6.10 11.09 -14.13
CA THR A 106 -5.94 10.08 -15.20
C THR A 106 -6.46 8.69 -14.81
N ALA A 107 -6.77 8.48 -13.53
CA ALA A 107 -7.35 7.23 -13.07
C ALA A 107 -8.78 7.03 -13.58
N THR A 108 -9.13 5.78 -13.75
CA THR A 108 -10.49 5.34 -14.09
C THR A 108 -10.79 4.04 -13.35
N SER A 109 -11.99 3.51 -13.52
CA SER A 109 -12.36 2.26 -12.88
C SER A 109 -13.19 1.38 -13.81
N GLU A 110 -13.30 0.13 -13.48
CA GLU A 110 -14.22 -0.82 -14.10
C GLU A 110 -15.14 -1.43 -13.03
N ILE A 111 -16.32 -1.86 -13.44
CA ILE A 111 -17.26 -2.53 -12.54
C ILE A 111 -16.64 -3.87 -12.11
N PHE A 112 -16.56 -4.11 -10.81
CA PHE A 112 -15.90 -5.29 -10.26
C PHE A 112 -16.62 -5.81 -9.01
N GLY A 113 -17.24 -6.96 -9.14
CA GLY A 113 -18.05 -7.55 -8.07
C GLY A 113 -19.42 -6.88 -7.91
N GLY A 114 -20.10 -7.21 -6.83
CA GLY A 114 -21.44 -6.73 -6.49
C GLY A 114 -22.55 -7.24 -7.41
N THR A 115 -23.79 -6.88 -7.07
CA THR A 115 -24.99 -7.23 -7.86
C THR A 115 -25.52 -6.07 -8.71
N HIS A 116 -24.99 -4.86 -8.52
CA HIS A 116 -25.43 -3.62 -9.18
C HIS A 116 -24.74 -3.44 -10.53
N LEU A 117 -25.39 -3.92 -11.60
CA LEU A 117 -24.85 -3.80 -12.97
C LEU A 117 -24.97 -2.40 -13.57
N ASP A 118 -25.77 -1.52 -12.97
CA ASP A 118 -26.05 -0.16 -13.47
C ASP A 118 -25.18 0.93 -12.81
N ALA A 119 -24.12 0.53 -12.11
CA ALA A 119 -23.22 1.46 -11.46
C ALA A 119 -22.52 2.34 -12.50
N LYS A 120 -22.46 3.66 -12.24
CA LYS A 120 -21.61 4.55 -13.01
C LYS A 120 -20.16 4.12 -12.84
N ILE A 121 -19.40 4.14 -13.91
CA ILE A 121 -17.95 3.95 -13.86
C ILE A 121 -17.33 5.29 -13.47
N PRO A 122 -16.92 5.49 -12.22
CA PRO A 122 -16.31 6.73 -11.81
C PRO A 122 -14.93 6.87 -12.47
N GLN A 123 -14.57 8.11 -12.79
CA GLN A 123 -13.33 8.48 -13.45
C GLN A 123 -12.75 9.75 -12.82
N GLY A 124 -11.45 9.90 -12.90
CA GLY A 124 -10.73 11.07 -12.42
C GLY A 124 -10.27 10.92 -10.98
N ASN A 125 -10.36 11.96 -10.21
CA ASN A 125 -9.88 12.00 -8.82
C ASN A 125 -10.78 11.18 -7.90
N LEU A 126 -10.53 9.88 -7.80
CA LEU A 126 -11.28 8.92 -7.00
C LEU A 126 -10.73 8.83 -5.59
N ASP A 127 -11.61 8.80 -4.59
CA ASP A 127 -11.23 8.61 -3.20
C ASP A 127 -10.95 7.12 -2.93
N LEU A 128 -9.70 6.76 -2.64
CA LEU A 128 -9.28 5.39 -2.32
C LEU A 128 -9.23 5.14 -0.81
N ALA A 129 -9.23 6.19 -0.02
CA ALA A 129 -9.37 6.15 1.43
C ALA A 129 -10.12 7.37 1.93
N MET A 130 -10.99 7.14 2.91
CA MET A 130 -11.75 8.19 3.59
C MET A 130 -11.79 7.91 5.08
N TYR A 131 -11.95 8.96 5.87
CA TYR A 131 -12.21 8.81 7.29
C TYR A 131 -13.39 9.65 7.76
N ALA A 132 -13.99 9.22 8.85
CA ALA A 132 -15.10 9.91 9.48
C ALA A 132 -14.96 9.91 11.00
N GLU A 133 -15.34 11.00 11.62
CA GLU A 133 -15.44 11.17 13.07
C GLU A 133 -16.85 11.64 13.44
N ASP A 134 -17.48 10.97 14.39
CA ASP A 134 -18.84 11.28 14.83
C ASP A 134 -18.84 11.67 16.32
N GLU A 135 -18.89 12.97 16.58
CA GLU A 135 -18.95 13.51 17.94
C GLU A 135 -20.24 13.10 18.67
N SER A 136 -21.33 12.85 17.93
CA SER A 136 -22.60 12.42 18.53
C SER A 136 -22.52 11.00 19.10
N ARG A 137 -21.54 10.20 18.68
CA ARG A 137 -21.27 8.82 19.09
C ARG A 137 -20.00 8.69 19.92
N LYS A 138 -19.78 9.62 20.85
CA LYS A 138 -18.59 9.64 21.72
C LYS A 138 -17.28 9.69 20.94
N ASN A 139 -17.23 10.54 19.93
CA ASN A 139 -16.08 10.69 19.04
C ASN A 139 -15.63 9.37 18.40
N SER A 140 -16.62 8.54 18.03
CA SER A 140 -16.29 7.29 17.32
C SER A 140 -15.74 7.58 15.94
N LYS A 141 -14.74 6.80 15.55
CA LYS A 141 -13.95 7.02 14.34
C LYS A 141 -14.04 5.84 13.41
N LEU A 142 -14.20 6.13 12.13
CA LEU A 142 -14.16 5.14 11.05
C LEU A 142 -13.12 5.54 10.01
N MET A 143 -12.23 4.60 9.67
CA MET A 143 -11.36 4.69 8.50
C MET A 143 -11.76 3.62 7.51
N VAL A 144 -11.85 3.97 6.23
CA VAL A 144 -12.05 3.03 5.14
C VAL A 144 -10.89 3.13 4.15
N LEU A 145 -10.36 1.98 3.74
CA LEU A 145 -9.25 1.84 2.81
C LEU A 145 -9.67 0.90 1.67
N GLY A 146 -9.49 1.31 0.44
CA GLY A 146 -9.91 0.60 -0.76
C GLY A 146 -9.05 -0.62 -1.09
N SER A 147 -7.91 -0.78 -0.41
CA SER A 147 -7.00 -1.91 -0.58
C SER A 147 -6.64 -2.52 0.76
N ALA A 148 -6.71 -3.85 0.86
CA ALA A 148 -6.14 -4.59 1.97
C ALA A 148 -4.66 -4.95 1.71
N ASP A 149 -4.27 -4.99 0.44
CA ASP A 149 -2.94 -5.43 0.02
C ASP A 149 -1.87 -4.35 0.22
N MET A 150 -2.28 -3.09 0.44
CA MET A 150 -1.36 -1.96 0.66
C MET A 150 -0.39 -2.14 1.83
N LEU A 151 -0.67 -3.04 2.76
CA LEU A 151 0.15 -3.32 3.95
C LEU A 151 0.79 -4.72 3.92
N THR A 152 0.76 -5.43 2.80
CA THR A 152 1.37 -6.76 2.71
C THR A 152 2.88 -6.69 2.54
N ASP A 153 3.59 -7.71 3.04
CA ASP A 153 5.05 -7.83 2.89
C ASP A 153 5.48 -7.87 1.42
N GLU A 154 4.62 -8.40 0.53
CA GLU A 154 4.87 -8.47 -0.91
C GLU A 154 4.95 -7.06 -1.52
N ILE A 155 4.03 -6.18 -1.16
CA ILE A 155 4.06 -4.78 -1.56
C ILE A 155 5.27 -4.09 -0.98
N LEU A 156 5.57 -4.30 0.30
CA LEU A 156 6.76 -3.74 0.94
C LEU A 156 8.06 -4.21 0.27
N ALA A 157 8.14 -5.47 -0.11
CA ALA A 157 9.29 -6.03 -0.81
C ALA A 157 9.40 -5.50 -2.26
N SER A 158 8.28 -5.27 -2.95
CA SER A 158 8.27 -4.72 -4.31
C SER A 158 8.83 -3.28 -4.36
N LEU A 159 8.76 -2.55 -3.25
CA LEU A 159 9.33 -1.19 -3.13
C LEU A 159 10.86 -1.17 -3.11
N THR A 160 11.51 -2.31 -2.84
CA THR A 160 12.97 -2.45 -2.81
C THR A 160 13.57 -2.89 -4.15
N GLY A 161 12.72 -3.12 -5.18
CA GLY A 161 13.13 -3.52 -6.52
C GLY A 161 13.62 -2.35 -7.39
N ASP A 162 13.87 -2.64 -8.68
CA ASP A 162 14.40 -1.70 -9.68
C ASP A 162 13.49 -0.46 -9.94
N TRP A 163 12.32 -0.42 -9.33
CA TRP A 163 11.42 0.71 -9.42
C TRP A 163 11.87 1.80 -8.44
N GLN A 164 12.90 2.52 -8.89
CA GLN A 164 13.45 3.67 -8.17
C GLN A 164 12.48 4.86 -8.28
N THR A 165 11.39 4.83 -7.53
CA THR A 165 10.96 6.11 -6.98
C THR A 165 11.98 6.46 -5.92
N SER A 166 12.70 7.56 -6.12
CA SER A 166 13.60 8.13 -5.09
C SER A 166 12.87 8.47 -3.78
N GLU A 167 11.61 8.14 -3.68
CA GLU A 167 10.65 8.58 -2.69
C GLU A 167 9.92 7.37 -2.10
N MET A 168 10.24 7.08 -0.85
CA MET A 168 9.59 6.00 -0.12
C MET A 168 8.12 6.37 0.16
N PRO A 169 7.14 5.53 -0.20
CA PRO A 169 5.73 5.86 0.02
C PRO A 169 5.42 5.95 1.51
N MET A 170 4.55 6.89 1.84
CA MET A 170 4.13 7.13 3.21
C MET A 170 3.01 6.19 3.66
N THR A 171 2.69 5.15 2.89
CA THR A 171 1.57 4.22 3.14
C THR A 171 1.60 3.63 4.55
N ILE A 172 2.76 3.14 4.99
CA ILE A 172 2.92 2.55 6.33
C ILE A 172 2.80 3.62 7.42
N ASN A 173 3.46 4.76 7.22
CA ASN A 173 3.40 5.86 8.17
C ASN A 173 1.96 6.38 8.32
N LEU A 174 1.20 6.45 7.23
CA LEU A 174 -0.21 6.80 7.24
C LEU A 174 -1.02 5.82 8.08
N PHE A 175 -0.77 4.51 7.96
CA PHE A 175 -1.45 3.50 8.76
C PHE A 175 -1.16 3.69 10.26
N PHE A 176 0.09 3.93 10.64
CA PHE A 176 0.45 4.17 12.04
C PHE A 176 -0.15 5.47 12.59
N VAL A 177 -0.15 6.55 11.81
CA VAL A 177 -0.82 7.80 12.16
C VAL A 177 -2.32 7.57 12.36
N THR A 178 -2.95 6.78 11.50
CA THR A 178 -4.37 6.41 11.63
C THR A 178 -4.64 5.63 12.93
N VAL A 179 -3.81 4.64 13.26
CA VAL A 179 -3.94 3.87 14.49
C VAL A 179 -3.77 4.78 15.71
N SER A 180 -2.77 5.65 15.69
CA SER A 180 -2.53 6.64 16.76
C SER A 180 -3.69 7.62 16.91
N TRP A 181 -4.29 8.08 15.81
CA TRP A 181 -5.47 8.93 15.83
C TRP A 181 -6.69 8.23 16.39
N MET A 182 -6.82 6.91 16.18
CA MET A 182 -7.91 6.11 16.74
C MET A 182 -7.73 5.80 18.22
N ASP A 183 -6.50 5.64 18.68
CA ASP A 183 -6.18 5.42 20.08
C ASP A 183 -6.00 6.78 20.76
N LEU A 184 -6.90 7.13 21.67
CA LEU A 184 -6.86 8.37 22.45
C LEU A 184 -5.70 8.41 23.46
N THR A 185 -4.78 7.44 23.43
CA THR A 185 -3.56 7.48 24.22
C THR A 185 -2.55 8.41 23.55
N ASP A 186 -2.04 9.40 24.32
CA ASP A 186 -1.03 10.41 23.89
C ASP A 186 0.34 9.82 23.47
N THR A 187 0.36 8.57 23.04
CA THR A 187 1.57 7.95 22.50
C THR A 187 1.71 8.28 21.02
N ASN A 188 2.40 9.37 20.73
CA ASN A 188 2.97 9.61 19.41
C ASN A 188 3.88 8.43 19.03
N ILE A 189 3.30 7.37 18.48
CA ILE A 189 4.05 6.30 17.84
C ILE A 189 4.51 6.83 16.48
N MET A 190 5.38 7.82 16.48
CA MET A 190 6.21 8.09 15.32
C MET A 190 7.27 7.00 15.29
N LEU A 191 7.08 6.00 14.47
CA LEU A 191 8.18 5.14 14.09
C LEU A 191 9.15 6.03 13.30
N SER A 192 10.14 6.57 14.01
CA SER A 192 11.34 7.08 13.38
C SER A 192 11.80 5.98 12.42
N ASN A 193 11.79 6.26 11.14
CA ASN A 193 12.30 5.38 10.11
C ASN A 193 13.77 5.08 10.46
N LYS A 194 13.99 4.09 11.31
CA LYS A 194 15.29 3.46 11.42
C LYS A 194 15.42 2.67 10.12
N MET A 195 15.79 3.40 9.05
CA MET A 195 16.31 2.74 7.87
C MET A 195 17.42 1.82 8.36
N THR A 196 17.10 0.57 8.53
CA THR A 196 18.13 -0.46 8.52
C THR A 196 18.62 -0.39 7.09
N GLN A 197 19.70 0.36 6.87
CA GLN A 197 20.46 0.26 5.65
C GLN A 197 20.83 -1.22 5.56
N VAL A 198 20.02 -1.95 4.82
CA VAL A 198 20.41 -3.27 4.37
C VAL A 198 21.46 -2.96 3.34
N ASP A 199 22.73 -3.03 3.75
CA ASP A 199 23.86 -2.94 2.83
C ASP A 199 23.75 -4.13 1.89
N TYR A 200 22.97 -3.98 0.82
CA TYR A 200 23.05 -4.89 -0.30
C TYR A 200 24.45 -4.76 -0.87
N ILE A 201 25.15 -5.88 -0.96
CA ILE A 201 26.39 -5.93 -1.73
C ILE A 201 25.97 -5.66 -3.20
N SER A 202 25.86 -4.39 -3.55
CA SER A 202 25.63 -3.99 -4.92
C SER A 202 26.93 -4.28 -5.69
N ILE A 203 26.88 -5.23 -6.60
CA ILE A 203 27.98 -5.48 -7.53
C ILE A 203 27.88 -4.39 -8.61
N PRO A 204 28.69 -3.32 -8.54
CA PRO A 204 28.44 -2.07 -9.28
C PRO A 204 28.74 -2.21 -10.79
N ASN A 205 29.13 -3.39 -11.26
CA ASN A 205 29.50 -3.58 -12.65
C ASN A 205 29.36 -5.05 -13.07
N LYS A 206 28.74 -5.30 -14.23
CA LYS A 206 28.61 -6.63 -14.85
C LYS A 206 29.96 -7.37 -14.93
N LYS A 207 31.05 -6.67 -15.25
CA LYS A 207 32.41 -7.23 -15.28
C LYS A 207 32.89 -7.74 -13.93
N THR A 208 32.51 -7.08 -12.82
CA THR A 208 32.85 -7.53 -11.46
C THR A 208 32.04 -8.76 -11.08
N GLY A 209 30.78 -8.85 -11.50
CA GLY A 209 29.95 -10.04 -11.33
C GLY A 209 30.52 -11.25 -12.06
N ASP A 210 30.88 -11.06 -13.34
CA ASP A 210 31.49 -12.12 -14.16
C ASP A 210 32.82 -12.59 -13.57
N PHE A 211 33.66 -11.69 -13.03
CA PHE A 211 34.92 -12.00 -12.38
C PHE A 211 34.71 -12.83 -11.08
N LEU A 212 33.74 -12.45 -10.25
CA LEU A 212 33.40 -13.21 -9.04
C LEU A 212 32.86 -14.60 -9.37
N LEU A 213 32.08 -14.73 -10.43
CA LEU A 213 31.55 -16.00 -10.93
C LEU A 213 32.69 -16.93 -11.41
N VAL A 214 33.68 -16.38 -12.12
CA VAL A 214 34.87 -17.11 -12.54
C VAL A 214 35.67 -17.63 -11.33
N ILE A 215 35.88 -16.80 -10.31
CA ILE A 215 36.58 -17.22 -9.08
C ILE A 215 35.78 -18.31 -8.37
N MET A 216 34.47 -18.14 -8.22
CA MET A 216 33.61 -19.09 -7.53
C MET A 216 33.61 -20.49 -8.16
N ILE A 217 33.77 -20.57 -9.49
CA ILE A 217 33.85 -21.84 -10.23
C ILE A 217 35.28 -22.39 -10.25
N SER A 218 36.29 -21.53 -10.47
CA SER A 218 37.68 -21.98 -10.65
C SER A 218 38.29 -22.57 -9.39
N VAL A 219 37.99 -22.04 -8.21
CA VAL A 219 38.55 -22.51 -6.94
C VAL A 219 38.16 -23.98 -6.63
N PRO A 220 36.89 -24.39 -6.70
CA PRO A 220 36.51 -25.80 -6.49
C PRO A 220 37.09 -26.74 -7.55
N ILE A 221 37.23 -26.30 -8.80
CA ILE A 221 37.84 -27.10 -9.86
C ILE A 221 39.30 -27.36 -9.55
N LEU A 222 40.07 -26.34 -9.16
CA LEU A 222 41.46 -26.47 -8.77
C LEU A 222 41.65 -27.44 -7.60
N ILE A 223 40.85 -27.31 -6.57
CA ILE A 223 40.90 -28.21 -5.40
C ILE A 223 40.61 -29.65 -5.82
N SER A 224 39.60 -29.85 -6.66
CA SER A 224 39.23 -31.15 -7.20
C SER A 224 40.36 -31.77 -8.05
N ALA A 225 40.99 -30.97 -8.90
CA ALA A 225 42.09 -31.41 -9.72
C ALA A 225 43.30 -31.87 -8.89
N VAL A 226 43.64 -31.09 -7.83
CA VAL A 226 44.71 -31.50 -6.88
C VAL A 226 44.35 -32.80 -6.17
N GLY A 227 43.09 -32.95 -5.73
CA GLY A 227 42.57 -34.18 -5.12
C GLY A 227 42.73 -35.41 -6.03
N VAL A 228 42.38 -35.27 -7.33
CA VAL A 228 42.53 -36.35 -8.30
C VAL A 228 43.99 -36.68 -8.54
N ILE A 229 44.88 -35.70 -8.65
CA ILE A 229 46.34 -35.95 -8.81
C ILE A 229 46.92 -36.70 -7.63
N VAL A 230 46.57 -36.30 -6.41
CA VAL A 230 47.05 -37.00 -5.19
C VAL A 230 46.49 -38.40 -5.14
N TRP A 231 45.22 -38.62 -5.49
CA TRP A 231 44.62 -39.95 -5.53
C TRP A 231 45.30 -40.86 -6.56
N LEU A 232 45.54 -40.34 -7.79
CA LEU A 232 46.27 -41.11 -8.84
C LEU A 232 47.70 -41.47 -8.42
N ARG A 233 48.43 -40.56 -7.76
CA ARG A 233 49.78 -40.85 -7.25
C ARG A 233 49.76 -41.97 -6.22
N ARG A 234 48.82 -41.92 -5.29
CA ARG A 234 48.68 -42.95 -4.25
C ARG A 234 48.27 -44.32 -4.80
N ARG A 235 47.55 -44.35 -5.90
CA ARG A 235 47.11 -45.61 -6.54
C ARG A 235 48.22 -46.28 -7.31
N ASN A 236 49.20 -45.51 -7.85
CA ASN A 236 50.29 -46.01 -8.66
C ASN A 236 51.61 -46.19 -7.87
N SER A 237 51.61 -45.98 -6.58
CA SER A 237 52.66 -46.29 -5.62
C SER A 237 52.33 -47.56 -4.81
#